data_b1ee8909acfda5337ed8ae01e33fd1d8
#
_entry.id   b1ee8909acfda5337ed8ae01e33fd1d8
#
_cell.length_a   1.000
_cell.length_b   1.000
_cell.length_c   1.000
_cell.angle_alpha   90.00
_cell.angle_beta   90.00
_cell.angle_gamma   90.00
#
_symmetry.space_group_name_H-M   'P 1'
#
loop_
_entity.id
_entity.type
_entity.pdbx_description
1 polymer ?
#
loop_
_entity_poly.entity_id
_entity_poly.type
_entity_poly.pdbx_seq_one_letter_code
_entity_poly.pdbx_strand_id
1 'polypeptide(L)'
;MAVNIFEKFGVKEVANVYFEALEDNAAFGEKAGDIVLFLDTLKVSSIETTAENVAAQGGWGNPKLVMWDYGKEINLTLEDALLSLESARIMLGGKIKNPAEDKDAVVTVHYTAEGTYGKEGLKLDALVNPSTKNKFNENDLPTEEFRFINVTQGYRGVGSVADDAVTLTGNGGEEVAEKDVIRLFWTVDKKADSQGNSAVEITISPDTFPGTYKIVGDTFMRNTNGKDYPFQFVINKAKVLSEVTLTMEAEGDPSTFEMQINVLRDESGEMMKMIRYAEPETKKDWKAGDNEVEDPTPVEPEVPVEPEDEEEPVAEDEDLI
;
A
#
# COMPACT_ATOMS: atom_id res chain seq x y z
N MET A 1 -38.35 -16.29 -6.16
CA MET A 1 -38.49 -17.65 -5.64
C MET A 1 -38.02 -17.66 -4.19
N ALA A 2 -38.64 -18.46 -3.30
CA ALA A 2 -38.14 -18.60 -1.93
C ALA A 2 -36.77 -19.32 -1.94
N VAL A 3 -35.87 -18.87 -1.10
CA VAL A 3 -34.53 -19.48 -0.95
C VAL A 3 -34.70 -20.82 -0.26
N ASN A 4 -34.15 -21.89 -0.85
CA ASN A 4 -34.16 -23.19 -0.23
C ASN A 4 -33.07 -23.29 0.83
N ILE A 5 -33.43 -23.30 2.10
CA ILE A 5 -32.49 -23.34 3.24
C ILE A 5 -31.70 -24.65 3.37
N PHE A 6 -32.17 -25.74 2.71
CA PHE A 6 -31.46 -27.03 2.69
C PHE A 6 -30.48 -27.20 1.53
N GLU A 7 -30.38 -26.20 0.66
CA GLU A 7 -29.45 -26.22 -0.46
C GLU A 7 -27.99 -26.14 0.02
N LYS A 8 -27.17 -27.11 -0.40
CA LYS A 8 -25.75 -27.14 -0.05
C LYS A 8 -24.97 -26.25 -1.00
N PHE A 9 -23.99 -25.54 -0.48
CA PHE A 9 -23.11 -24.66 -1.23
C PHE A 9 -21.67 -24.71 -0.71
N GLY A 10 -20.72 -24.32 -1.56
CA GLY A 10 -19.33 -24.09 -1.21
C GLY A 10 -18.99 -22.62 -1.43
N VAL A 11 -18.15 -22.06 -0.57
CA VAL A 11 -17.54 -20.76 -0.73
C VAL A 11 -16.09 -20.97 -1.14
N LYS A 12 -15.65 -20.34 -2.21
CA LYS A 12 -14.28 -20.50 -2.74
C LYS A 12 -13.57 -19.17 -2.88
N GLU A 13 -14.27 -18.14 -3.32
CA GLU A 13 -13.70 -16.86 -3.61
C GLU A 13 -13.44 -16.07 -2.31
N VAL A 14 -12.37 -15.28 -2.32
CA VAL A 14 -12.06 -14.33 -1.25
C VAL A 14 -13.07 -13.18 -1.32
N ALA A 15 -13.50 -12.69 -0.17
CA ALA A 15 -14.46 -11.59 -0.12
C ALA A 15 -13.78 -10.24 -0.47
N ASN A 16 -14.50 -9.38 -1.19
CA ASN A 16 -14.20 -7.95 -1.18
C ASN A 16 -14.74 -7.36 0.12
N VAL A 17 -13.93 -6.63 0.85
CA VAL A 17 -14.28 -6.18 2.20
C VAL A 17 -14.20 -4.67 2.31
N TYR A 18 -15.23 -4.04 2.87
CA TYR A 18 -15.17 -2.63 3.21
C TYR A 18 -15.44 -2.37 4.69
N PHE A 19 -14.89 -1.26 5.18
CA PHE A 19 -14.99 -0.79 6.54
C PHE A 19 -15.73 0.53 6.57
N GLU A 20 -16.73 0.62 7.43
CA GLU A 20 -17.53 1.81 7.69
C GLU A 20 -17.25 2.29 9.12
N ALA A 21 -16.90 3.55 9.29
CA ALA A 21 -16.67 4.14 10.60
C ALA A 21 -17.98 4.20 11.40
N LEU A 22 -17.96 3.74 12.64
CA LEU A 22 -19.13 3.76 13.52
C LEU A 22 -19.28 5.07 14.30
N GLU A 23 -18.17 5.77 14.53
CA GLU A 23 -18.09 6.97 15.33
C GLU A 23 -17.20 8.02 14.65
N ASP A 24 -17.46 9.29 14.96
CA ASP A 24 -16.57 10.36 14.54
C ASP A 24 -15.20 10.20 15.20
N ASN A 25 -14.15 10.16 14.41
CA ASN A 25 -12.78 10.09 14.88
C ASN A 25 -11.97 11.28 14.34
N ALA A 26 -11.95 12.35 15.13
CA ALA A 26 -11.22 13.56 14.77
C ALA A 26 -9.70 13.35 14.61
N ALA A 27 -9.13 12.30 15.24
CA ALA A 27 -7.71 11.99 15.12
C ALA A 27 -7.36 11.49 13.72
N PHE A 28 -8.31 10.86 13.03
CA PHE A 28 -8.15 10.30 11.69
C PHE A 28 -8.97 11.05 10.62
N GLY A 29 -9.76 12.06 11.02
CA GLY A 29 -10.64 12.80 10.10
C GLY A 29 -11.86 12.01 9.64
N GLU A 30 -12.19 10.91 10.29
CA GLU A 30 -13.32 10.04 9.96
C GLU A 30 -14.62 10.55 10.59
N LYS A 31 -15.72 10.38 9.88
CA LYS A 31 -17.08 10.62 10.39
C LYS A 31 -17.86 9.31 10.41
N ALA A 32 -18.79 9.21 11.34
CA ALA A 32 -19.70 8.07 11.40
C ALA A 32 -20.43 7.89 10.06
N GLY A 33 -20.38 6.67 9.52
CA GLY A 33 -20.94 6.31 8.22
C GLY A 33 -19.99 6.47 7.02
N ASP A 34 -18.80 7.02 7.21
CA ASP A 34 -17.79 7.07 6.13
C ASP A 34 -17.26 5.67 5.83
N ILE A 35 -17.09 5.37 4.54
CA ILE A 35 -16.34 4.18 4.11
C ILE A 35 -14.86 4.56 4.15
N VAL A 36 -14.16 3.98 5.12
CA VAL A 36 -12.75 4.34 5.42
C VAL A 36 -11.75 3.40 4.75
N LEU A 37 -12.18 2.20 4.34
CA LEU A 37 -11.30 1.24 3.69
C LEU A 37 -12.10 0.32 2.77
N PHE A 38 -11.54 0.03 1.61
CA PHE A 38 -12.03 -1.00 0.70
C PHE A 38 -10.87 -1.89 0.27
N LEU A 39 -11.00 -3.20 0.48
CA LEU A 39 -10.00 -4.21 0.17
C LEU A 39 -10.54 -5.13 -0.93
N ASP A 40 -9.94 -5.07 -2.10
CA ASP A 40 -10.25 -5.88 -3.27
C ASP A 40 -9.07 -6.76 -3.73
N THR A 41 -7.94 -6.68 -3.03
CA THR A 41 -6.71 -7.43 -3.31
C THR A 41 -6.40 -8.51 -2.27
N LEU A 42 -7.40 -8.91 -1.49
CA LEU A 42 -7.25 -9.93 -0.46
C LEU A 42 -6.86 -11.28 -1.07
N LYS A 43 -5.89 -11.94 -0.45
CA LYS A 43 -5.51 -13.34 -0.72
C LYS A 43 -6.27 -14.32 0.15
N VAL A 44 -6.52 -13.94 1.40
CA VAL A 44 -7.22 -14.75 2.37
C VAL A 44 -8.20 -13.89 3.15
N SER A 45 -9.40 -14.41 3.35
CA SER A 45 -10.34 -13.94 4.36
C SER A 45 -10.86 -15.13 5.13
N SER A 46 -10.60 -15.17 6.44
CA SER A 46 -11.01 -16.27 7.31
C SER A 46 -11.79 -15.76 8.50
N ILE A 47 -12.84 -16.52 8.86
CA ILE A 47 -13.67 -16.24 10.01
C ILE A 47 -13.56 -17.44 10.95
N GLU A 48 -13.02 -17.21 12.13
CA GLU A 48 -12.89 -18.20 13.18
C GLU A 48 -13.88 -17.92 14.31
N THR A 49 -14.58 -18.96 14.77
CA THR A 49 -15.48 -18.85 15.91
C THR A 49 -15.04 -19.81 16.98
N THR A 50 -14.80 -19.31 18.19
CA THR A 50 -14.43 -20.08 19.37
C THR A 50 -15.44 -19.87 20.48
N ALA A 51 -15.54 -20.84 21.38
CA ALA A 51 -16.31 -20.74 22.61
C ALA A 51 -15.67 -21.58 23.71
N GLU A 52 -15.74 -21.10 24.93
CA GLU A 52 -15.33 -21.86 26.10
C GLU A 52 -16.49 -22.70 26.64
N ASN A 53 -16.16 -23.75 27.35
CA ASN A 53 -17.14 -24.56 28.00
C ASN A 53 -16.71 -25.00 29.40
N VAL A 54 -17.70 -25.15 30.31
CA VAL A 54 -17.48 -25.71 31.63
C VAL A 54 -18.44 -26.90 31.82
N ALA A 55 -17.93 -27.96 32.39
CA ALA A 55 -18.72 -29.18 32.61
C ALA A 55 -18.86 -29.48 34.11
N ALA A 56 -20.06 -29.78 34.53
CA ALA A 56 -20.28 -30.46 35.81
C ALA A 56 -19.95 -31.94 35.64
N GLN A 57 -19.10 -32.46 36.54
CA GLN A 57 -18.64 -33.83 36.53
C GLN A 57 -18.99 -34.50 37.88
N GLY A 58 -19.29 -35.80 37.89
CA GLY A 58 -19.60 -36.50 39.13
C GLY A 58 -20.06 -37.93 38.88
N GLY A 59 -20.21 -38.68 39.97
CA GLY A 59 -20.54 -40.08 39.92
C GLY A 59 -19.32 -40.99 39.76
N TRP A 60 -19.56 -42.30 39.65
CA TRP A 60 -18.50 -43.28 39.48
C TRP A 60 -17.80 -43.09 38.12
N GLY A 61 -16.46 -42.91 38.14
CA GLY A 61 -15.70 -42.67 36.95
C GLY A 61 -15.65 -41.17 36.52
N ASN A 62 -16.29 -40.29 37.31
CA ASN A 62 -16.31 -38.83 37.10
C ASN A 62 -16.68 -38.38 35.68
N PRO A 63 -17.76 -38.93 35.05
CA PRO A 63 -18.16 -38.50 33.71
C PRO A 63 -18.67 -37.05 33.71
N LYS A 64 -18.58 -36.36 32.53
CA LYS A 64 -19.26 -35.10 32.32
C LYS A 64 -20.78 -35.29 32.31
N LEU A 65 -21.50 -34.61 33.18
CA LEU A 65 -22.95 -34.75 33.35
C LEU A 65 -23.70 -33.64 32.61
N VAL A 66 -23.21 -32.41 32.69
CA VAL A 66 -23.80 -31.24 32.05
C VAL A 66 -22.67 -30.36 31.58
N MET A 67 -22.85 -29.66 30.45
CA MET A 67 -21.89 -28.73 29.90
C MET A 67 -22.58 -27.41 29.58
N TRP A 68 -21.95 -26.31 29.90
CA TRP A 68 -22.37 -24.95 29.56
C TRP A 68 -21.32 -24.30 28.70
N ASP A 69 -21.77 -23.68 27.59
CA ASP A 69 -20.92 -22.89 26.70
C ASP A 69 -21.01 -21.42 27.10
N TYR A 70 -19.86 -20.74 27.09
CA TYR A 70 -19.74 -19.30 27.38
C TYR A 70 -18.55 -18.72 26.59
N GLY A 71 -18.38 -17.38 26.64
CA GLY A 71 -17.22 -16.71 26.06
C GLY A 71 -17.09 -16.93 24.54
N LYS A 72 -18.21 -16.80 23.79
CA LYS A 72 -18.15 -16.92 22.34
C LYS A 72 -17.39 -15.74 21.74
N GLU A 73 -16.35 -16.05 20.97
CA GLU A 73 -15.52 -15.08 20.26
C GLU A 73 -15.57 -15.37 18.76
N ILE A 74 -15.52 -14.32 17.95
CA ILE A 74 -15.40 -14.39 16.51
C ILE A 74 -14.23 -13.50 16.10
N ASN A 75 -13.29 -14.09 15.38
CA ASN A 75 -12.13 -13.39 14.84
C ASN A 75 -12.20 -13.44 13.31
N LEU A 76 -12.01 -12.30 12.67
CA LEU A 76 -11.85 -12.16 11.23
C LEU A 76 -10.39 -11.85 10.93
N THR A 77 -9.76 -12.65 10.09
CA THR A 77 -8.40 -12.41 9.60
C THR A 77 -8.47 -12.13 8.10
N LEU A 78 -7.90 -11.00 7.71
CA LEU A 78 -7.77 -10.56 6.32
C LEU A 78 -6.31 -10.49 5.96
N GLU A 79 -5.91 -11.19 4.90
CA GLU A 79 -4.55 -11.16 4.36
C GLU A 79 -4.60 -10.48 2.99
N ASP A 80 -3.96 -9.32 2.88
CA ASP A 80 -3.92 -8.52 1.66
C ASP A 80 -2.58 -8.68 0.93
N ALA A 81 -2.65 -8.69 -0.39
CA ALA A 81 -1.47 -8.75 -1.26
C ALA A 81 -0.80 -7.38 -1.42
N LEU A 82 -1.55 -6.29 -1.28
CA LEU A 82 -1.09 -4.93 -1.50
C LEU A 82 -1.42 -4.06 -0.29
N LEU A 83 -0.43 -3.30 0.17
CA LEU A 83 -0.59 -2.33 1.24
C LEU A 83 -0.87 -0.95 0.67
N SER A 84 -2.00 -0.35 1.02
CA SER A 84 -2.27 1.06 0.81
C SER A 84 -1.89 1.89 2.04
N LEU A 85 -1.69 3.19 1.87
CA LEU A 85 -1.44 4.09 3.02
C LEU A 85 -2.64 4.09 3.97
N GLU A 86 -3.85 3.95 3.44
CA GLU A 86 -5.07 3.91 4.22
C GLU A 86 -5.21 2.61 5.03
N SER A 87 -4.93 1.45 4.41
CA SER A 87 -4.89 0.17 5.13
C SER A 87 -3.82 0.17 6.21
N ALA A 88 -2.61 0.71 5.92
CA ALA A 88 -1.56 0.87 6.91
C ALA A 88 -1.97 1.78 8.07
N ARG A 89 -2.68 2.89 7.78
CA ARG A 89 -3.21 3.80 8.80
C ARG A 89 -4.17 3.09 9.75
N ILE A 90 -5.13 2.36 9.20
CA ILE A 90 -6.13 1.63 9.99
C ILE A 90 -5.48 0.52 10.82
N MET A 91 -4.56 -0.25 10.23
CA MET A 91 -3.88 -1.34 10.93
C MET A 91 -3.00 -0.84 12.08
N LEU A 92 -2.27 0.25 11.86
CA LEU A 92 -1.29 0.77 12.82
C LEU A 92 -1.88 1.79 13.80
N GLY A 93 -3.11 2.26 13.55
CA GLY A 93 -3.70 3.37 14.31
C GLY A 93 -2.95 4.68 14.10
N GLY A 94 -2.34 4.87 12.93
CA GLY A 94 -1.53 6.03 12.61
C GLY A 94 -2.36 7.21 12.10
N LYS A 95 -1.76 8.40 12.14
CA LYS A 95 -2.30 9.62 11.50
C LYS A 95 -1.61 9.83 10.18
N ILE A 96 -2.40 10.06 9.12
CA ILE A 96 -1.86 10.48 7.83
C ILE A 96 -1.62 11.99 7.86
N LYS A 97 -0.43 12.39 7.42
CA LYS A 97 -0.05 13.76 7.18
C LYS A 97 0.20 13.92 5.69
N ASN A 98 -0.75 14.52 5.00
CA ASN A 98 -0.75 14.69 3.56
C ASN A 98 -0.76 16.17 3.18
N PRO A 99 0.37 16.74 2.74
CA PRO A 99 0.42 18.14 2.32
C PRO A 99 -0.48 18.49 1.15
N ALA A 100 -0.91 17.50 0.36
CA ALA A 100 -1.85 17.75 -0.74
C ALA A 100 -3.26 18.13 -0.24
N GLU A 101 -3.65 17.64 0.94
CA GLU A 101 -4.93 17.90 1.58
C GLU A 101 -4.83 19.04 2.60
N ASP A 102 -3.73 19.07 3.37
CA ASP A 102 -3.43 20.11 4.36
C ASP A 102 -2.19 20.90 3.91
N LYS A 103 -2.43 22.13 3.43
CA LYS A 103 -1.38 23.02 2.90
C LYS A 103 -0.35 23.46 3.94
N ASP A 104 -0.69 23.37 5.22
CA ASP A 104 0.19 23.71 6.33
C ASP A 104 1.02 22.50 6.78
N ALA A 105 0.68 21.31 6.33
CA ALA A 105 1.43 20.10 6.62
C ALA A 105 2.81 20.13 5.94
N VAL A 106 3.82 19.73 6.70
CA VAL A 106 5.19 19.58 6.23
C VAL A 106 5.66 18.18 6.56
N VAL A 107 6.14 17.45 5.56
CA VAL A 107 6.71 16.12 5.71
C VAL A 107 8.22 16.20 5.48
N THR A 108 9.00 15.81 6.47
CA THR A 108 10.46 15.79 6.36
C THR A 108 10.93 14.46 5.79
N VAL A 109 11.48 14.49 4.58
CA VAL A 109 12.02 13.32 3.91
C VAL A 109 13.52 13.22 4.15
N HIS A 110 13.99 12.03 4.55
CA HIS A 110 15.40 11.73 4.77
C HIS A 110 15.98 11.10 3.51
N TYR A 111 16.96 11.78 2.92
CA TYR A 111 17.62 11.33 1.70
C TYR A 111 19.00 10.74 1.98
N THR A 112 19.32 9.72 1.18
CA THR A 112 20.67 9.13 1.11
C THR A 112 21.09 9.11 -0.34
N ALA A 113 22.29 9.61 -0.63
CA ALA A 113 22.87 9.59 -1.96
C ALA A 113 24.30 9.10 -1.96
N GLU A 114 24.73 8.61 -3.10
CA GLU A 114 26.13 8.31 -3.40
C GLU A 114 26.63 9.17 -4.55
N GLY A 115 27.85 9.66 -4.42
CA GLY A 115 28.56 10.38 -5.48
C GLY A 115 30.05 10.14 -5.40
N THR A 116 30.75 10.35 -6.51
CA THR A 116 32.21 10.23 -6.56
C THR A 116 32.82 11.64 -6.56
N TYR A 117 33.78 11.84 -5.68
CA TYR A 117 34.53 13.09 -5.61
C TYR A 117 35.47 13.22 -6.82
N GLY A 118 35.23 14.22 -7.66
CA GLY A 118 36.01 14.47 -8.88
C GLY A 118 37.05 15.53 -8.70
N LYS A 119 37.76 15.89 -9.78
CA LYS A 119 38.77 16.98 -9.81
C LYS A 119 38.17 18.35 -9.48
N GLU A 120 36.91 18.55 -9.81
CA GLU A 120 36.14 19.78 -9.56
C GLU A 120 35.31 19.71 -8.27
N GLY A 121 35.57 18.70 -7.41
CA GLY A 121 34.80 18.47 -6.22
C GLY A 121 33.65 17.47 -6.40
N LEU A 122 32.72 17.45 -5.46
CA LEU A 122 31.51 16.63 -5.49
C LEU A 122 30.41 17.39 -6.26
N LYS A 123 29.87 16.78 -7.31
CA LYS A 123 28.78 17.36 -8.10
C LYS A 123 27.43 16.85 -7.59
N LEU A 124 26.56 17.77 -7.18
CA LEU A 124 25.25 17.43 -6.64
C LEU A 124 24.31 16.83 -7.70
N ASP A 125 24.38 17.31 -8.94
CA ASP A 125 23.60 16.83 -10.07
C ASP A 125 23.98 15.40 -10.54
N ALA A 126 25.13 14.91 -10.07
CA ALA A 126 25.62 13.55 -10.32
C ALA A 126 25.29 12.58 -9.20
N LEU A 127 24.67 13.02 -8.11
CA LEU A 127 24.27 12.17 -7.00
C LEU A 127 23.20 11.18 -7.42
N VAL A 128 23.33 9.94 -6.95
CA VAL A 128 22.36 8.88 -7.18
C VAL A 128 21.90 8.24 -5.87
N ASN A 129 20.66 7.85 -5.83
CA ASN A 129 20.14 7.06 -4.72
C ASN A 129 20.81 5.67 -4.74
N PRO A 130 21.43 5.21 -3.64
CA PRO A 130 22.16 3.94 -3.62
C PRO A 130 21.28 2.71 -3.87
N SER A 131 19.99 2.79 -3.57
CA SER A 131 19.03 1.69 -3.73
C SER A 131 18.41 1.67 -5.13
N THR A 132 17.86 2.80 -5.59
CA THR A 132 17.11 2.87 -6.86
C THR A 132 18.02 3.18 -8.06
N LYS A 133 19.25 3.71 -7.82
CA LYS A 133 20.19 4.21 -8.83
C LYS A 133 19.67 5.40 -9.65
N ASN A 134 18.55 5.99 -9.23
CA ASN A 134 17.99 7.18 -9.86
C ASN A 134 18.71 8.45 -9.35
N LYS A 135 18.74 9.46 -10.19
CA LYS A 135 19.17 10.82 -9.82
C LYS A 135 18.06 11.51 -9.01
N PHE A 136 18.45 12.50 -8.23
CA PHE A 136 17.53 13.37 -7.50
C PHE A 136 17.03 14.52 -8.37
N ASN A 137 15.84 15.04 -8.06
CA ASN A 137 15.39 16.31 -8.61
C ASN A 137 16.16 17.46 -7.97
N GLU A 138 16.27 18.58 -8.64
CA GLU A 138 16.98 19.76 -8.14
C GLU A 138 16.47 20.24 -6.79
N ASN A 139 15.14 20.19 -6.58
CA ASN A 139 14.49 20.56 -5.31
C ASN A 139 14.74 19.59 -4.15
N ASP A 140 15.32 18.42 -4.44
CA ASP A 140 15.61 17.38 -3.46
C ASP A 140 17.09 17.32 -3.07
N LEU A 141 17.93 18.11 -3.72
CA LEU A 141 19.34 18.19 -3.42
C LEU A 141 19.58 18.95 -2.11
N PRO A 142 20.69 18.66 -1.40
CA PRO A 142 21.03 19.40 -0.20
C PRO A 142 21.35 20.86 -0.53
N THR A 143 20.76 21.79 0.20
CA THR A 143 20.97 23.24 0.03
C THR A 143 21.76 23.88 1.18
N GLU A 144 21.93 23.14 2.26
CA GLU A 144 22.58 23.61 3.49
C GLU A 144 23.62 22.59 3.97
N GLU A 145 23.72 22.44 5.29
CA GLU A 145 24.60 21.45 5.93
C GLU A 145 24.04 20.03 5.79
N PHE A 146 24.91 19.10 5.47
CA PHE A 146 24.58 17.67 5.41
C PHE A 146 25.69 16.83 6.07
N ARG A 147 25.39 15.59 6.38
CA ARG A 147 26.35 14.61 6.88
C ARG A 147 26.85 13.73 5.75
N PHE A 148 28.11 13.29 5.84
CA PHE A 148 28.64 12.36 4.86
C PHE A 148 29.51 11.26 5.51
N ILE A 149 29.65 10.18 4.77
CA ILE A 149 30.63 9.12 5.01
C ILE A 149 31.50 9.01 3.76
N ASN A 150 32.81 9.11 3.91
CA ASN A 150 33.73 8.70 2.88
C ASN A 150 33.83 7.17 2.93
N VAL A 151 33.20 6.50 1.97
CA VAL A 151 33.12 5.03 1.92
C VAL A 151 34.49 4.43 1.56
N THR A 152 35.28 5.14 0.74
CA THR A 152 36.60 4.68 0.28
C THR A 152 37.61 4.69 1.41
N GLN A 153 37.66 5.75 2.21
CA GLN A 153 38.66 5.95 3.25
C GLN A 153 38.14 5.62 4.67
N GLY A 154 36.82 5.42 4.84
CA GLY A 154 36.22 4.94 6.07
C GLY A 154 36.09 5.99 7.19
N TYR A 155 35.96 7.28 6.87
CA TYR A 155 35.73 8.33 7.85
C TYR A 155 34.39 9.08 7.61
N ARG A 156 34.01 9.90 8.57
CA ARG A 156 32.77 10.68 8.59
C ARG A 156 33.09 12.15 8.59
N GLY A 157 32.14 12.96 8.11
CA GLY A 157 32.31 14.39 8.09
C GLY A 157 31.01 15.16 7.91
N VAL A 158 31.18 16.45 7.82
CA VAL A 158 30.11 17.42 7.55
C VAL A 158 30.39 18.06 6.20
N GLY A 159 29.38 18.15 5.37
CA GLY A 159 29.41 18.89 4.14
C GLY A 159 28.50 20.10 4.21
N SER A 160 28.76 21.11 3.44
CA SER A 160 27.92 22.27 3.25
C SER A 160 27.89 22.71 1.79
N VAL A 161 26.75 23.29 1.41
CA VAL A 161 26.58 23.90 0.08
C VAL A 161 26.53 25.41 0.24
N ALA A 162 27.37 26.11 -0.50
CA ALA A 162 27.36 27.57 -0.57
C ALA A 162 27.68 27.99 -2.00
N ASP A 163 26.87 28.84 -2.62
CA ASP A 163 27.02 29.33 -3.97
C ASP A 163 27.35 28.23 -5.01
N ASP A 164 26.55 27.14 -4.97
CA ASP A 164 26.69 25.91 -5.79
C ASP A 164 28.00 25.12 -5.55
N ALA A 165 28.81 25.54 -4.61
CA ALA A 165 30.05 24.84 -4.24
C ALA A 165 29.80 23.92 -3.02
N VAL A 166 30.28 22.69 -3.13
CA VAL A 166 30.21 21.70 -2.04
C VAL A 166 31.55 21.68 -1.32
N THR A 167 31.51 21.95 -0.02
CA THR A 167 32.65 21.79 0.87
C THR A 167 32.47 20.55 1.75
N LEU A 168 33.49 19.72 1.85
CA LEU A 168 33.50 18.50 2.69
C LEU A 168 34.63 18.60 3.70
N THR A 169 34.31 18.40 4.98
CA THR A 169 35.30 18.43 6.07
C THR A 169 35.15 17.15 6.92
N GLY A 170 36.18 16.34 7.00
CA GLY A 170 36.24 15.19 7.88
C GLY A 170 36.23 15.61 9.36
N ASN A 171 35.63 14.82 10.25
CA ASN A 171 35.53 15.14 11.68
C ASN A 171 36.89 15.22 12.40
N GLY A 172 37.91 14.56 11.86
CA GLY A 172 39.30 14.62 12.37
C GLY A 172 40.18 15.56 11.53
N GLY A 173 39.63 16.32 10.59
CA GLY A 173 40.38 17.15 9.65
C GLY A 173 40.86 16.39 8.42
N GLU A 174 40.31 15.20 8.16
CA GLU A 174 40.62 14.43 6.95
C GLU A 174 40.14 15.16 5.69
N GLU A 175 40.93 15.09 4.64
CA GLU A 175 40.61 15.63 3.33
C GLU A 175 40.09 14.54 2.40
N VAL A 176 39.10 14.90 1.56
CA VAL A 176 38.55 14.00 0.55
C VAL A 176 39.44 13.98 -0.67
N ALA A 177 39.82 12.80 -1.12
CA ALA A 177 40.69 12.64 -2.31
C ALA A 177 39.85 12.40 -3.58
N GLU A 178 40.47 12.68 -4.74
CA GLU A 178 39.88 12.36 -6.04
C GLU A 178 39.57 10.86 -6.15
N LYS A 179 38.36 10.53 -6.63
CA LYS A 179 37.78 9.21 -6.79
C LYS A 179 37.26 8.57 -5.49
N ASP A 180 37.28 9.28 -4.37
CA ASP A 180 36.58 8.81 -3.19
C ASP A 180 35.08 8.72 -3.44
N VAL A 181 34.47 7.64 -2.96
CA VAL A 181 33.02 7.46 -2.95
C VAL A 181 32.46 8.07 -1.69
N ILE A 182 31.59 9.04 -1.83
CA ILE A 182 30.99 9.78 -0.74
C ILE A 182 29.51 9.43 -0.66
N ARG A 183 29.06 9.03 0.51
CA ARG A 183 27.64 8.81 0.82
C ARG A 183 27.14 9.96 1.68
N LEU A 184 26.11 10.64 1.20
CA LEU A 184 25.53 11.82 1.81
C LEU A 184 24.22 11.48 2.49
N PHE A 185 23.90 12.23 3.57
CA PHE A 185 22.67 12.13 4.33
C PHE A 185 22.18 13.53 4.65
N TRP A 186 20.95 13.84 4.23
CA TRP A 186 20.31 15.13 4.49
C TRP A 186 18.79 14.97 4.59
N THR A 187 18.12 16.05 4.94
CA THR A 187 16.67 16.11 5.01
C THR A 187 16.15 17.23 4.14
N VAL A 188 14.97 17.02 3.57
CA VAL A 188 14.24 18.05 2.84
C VAL A 188 12.79 18.07 3.32
N ASP A 189 12.30 19.24 3.62
CA ASP A 189 10.92 19.47 3.98
C ASP A 189 10.05 19.57 2.73
N LYS A 190 9.11 18.64 2.60
CA LYS A 190 8.12 18.60 1.52
C LYS A 190 6.83 19.26 1.96
N LYS A 191 6.40 20.23 1.17
CA LYS A 191 5.11 20.92 1.31
C LYS A 191 4.26 20.63 0.09
N ALA A 192 2.96 20.93 0.16
CA ALA A 192 2.11 20.91 -1.02
C ALA A 192 2.68 21.83 -2.09
N ASP A 193 3.05 21.27 -3.24
CA ASP A 193 3.43 22.03 -4.41
C ASP A 193 2.39 21.86 -5.53
N SER A 194 2.46 22.76 -6.49
CA SER A 194 1.55 22.74 -7.65
C SER A 194 1.83 21.58 -8.63
N GLN A 195 2.86 20.79 -8.38
CA GLN A 195 3.31 19.68 -9.23
C GLN A 195 3.03 18.30 -8.64
N GLY A 196 2.43 18.22 -7.44
CA GLY A 196 2.06 16.95 -6.81
C GLY A 196 3.23 16.11 -6.27
N ASN A 197 4.41 16.71 -6.10
CA ASN A 197 5.59 16.06 -5.54
C ASN A 197 5.58 16.03 -4.00
N SER A 198 4.40 15.90 -3.41
CA SER A 198 4.25 15.87 -1.95
C SER A 198 4.58 14.49 -1.40
N ALA A 199 5.30 14.43 -0.30
CA ALA A 199 5.46 13.23 0.47
C ALA A 199 4.25 13.06 1.40
N VAL A 200 3.88 11.81 1.70
CA VAL A 200 2.86 11.47 2.68
C VAL A 200 3.52 10.73 3.83
N GLU A 201 3.16 11.08 5.05
CA GLU A 201 3.70 10.50 6.28
C GLU A 201 2.58 9.83 7.07
N ILE A 202 2.83 8.62 7.58
CA ILE A 202 2.00 7.99 8.60
C ILE A 202 2.76 8.07 9.91
N THR A 203 2.22 8.83 10.86
CA THR A 203 2.79 8.95 12.21
C THR A 203 2.08 8.00 13.15
N ILE A 204 2.83 7.09 13.77
CA ILE A 204 2.33 6.16 14.78
C ILE A 204 2.68 6.74 16.15
N SER A 205 1.67 6.91 17.01
CA SER A 205 1.81 7.43 18.36
C SER A 205 1.36 6.39 19.39
N PRO A 206 1.92 6.39 20.59
CA PRO A 206 1.60 5.37 21.60
C PRO A 206 0.18 5.51 22.18
N ASP A 207 -0.47 6.63 21.95
CA ASP A 207 -1.80 6.99 22.45
C ASP A 207 -2.90 6.92 21.37
N THR A 208 -2.55 6.53 20.15
CA THR A 208 -3.51 6.35 19.04
C THR A 208 -3.66 4.88 18.67
N PHE A 209 -4.91 4.43 18.58
CA PHE A 209 -5.27 3.05 18.30
C PHE A 209 -6.29 2.98 17.16
N PRO A 210 -6.35 1.87 16.42
CA PRO A 210 -7.39 1.64 15.43
C PRO A 210 -8.79 1.88 15.97
N GLY A 211 -9.67 2.37 15.13
CA GLY A 211 -11.06 2.62 15.43
C GLY A 211 -11.90 1.35 15.62
N THR A 212 -13.19 1.55 15.78
CA THR A 212 -14.20 0.50 15.76
C THR A 212 -15.03 0.68 14.50
N TYR A 213 -15.19 -0.38 13.73
CA TYR A 213 -15.77 -0.32 12.40
C TYR A 213 -16.90 -1.32 12.24
N LYS A 214 -17.85 -1.01 11.35
CA LYS A 214 -18.71 -2.00 10.75
C LYS A 214 -18.00 -2.57 9.53
N ILE A 215 -18.03 -3.88 9.37
CA ILE A 215 -17.31 -4.57 8.29
C ILE A 215 -18.31 -5.39 7.48
N VAL A 216 -18.23 -5.22 6.17
CA VAL A 216 -19.04 -5.98 5.23
C VAL A 216 -18.13 -6.61 4.19
N GLY A 217 -18.32 -7.89 3.96
CA GLY A 217 -17.59 -8.62 2.94
C GLY A 217 -18.55 -9.29 1.97
N ASP A 218 -18.31 -9.06 0.69
CA ASP A 218 -19.07 -9.63 -0.42
C ASP A 218 -18.26 -10.69 -1.15
N THR A 219 -18.85 -11.85 -1.36
CA THR A 219 -18.26 -12.97 -2.10
C THR A 219 -19.34 -13.78 -2.80
N PHE A 220 -18.96 -14.88 -3.42
CA PHE A 220 -19.86 -15.79 -4.09
C PHE A 220 -19.85 -17.17 -3.43
N MET A 221 -21.03 -17.79 -3.39
CA MET A 221 -21.17 -19.20 -3.08
C MET A 221 -21.69 -19.95 -4.29
N ARG A 222 -21.21 -21.18 -4.48
CA ARG A 222 -21.66 -22.07 -5.56
C ARG A 222 -22.45 -23.22 -4.99
N ASN A 223 -23.65 -23.47 -5.55
CA ASN A 223 -24.44 -24.62 -5.18
C ASN A 223 -23.96 -25.91 -5.89
N THR A 224 -24.53 -27.06 -5.51
CA THR A 224 -24.20 -28.35 -6.11
C THR A 224 -24.56 -28.47 -7.59
N ASN A 225 -25.41 -27.59 -8.10
CA ASN A 225 -25.81 -27.54 -9.52
C ASN A 225 -24.89 -26.59 -10.33
N GLY A 226 -23.81 -26.05 -9.75
CA GLY A 226 -22.86 -25.15 -10.40
C GLY A 226 -23.35 -23.72 -10.56
N LYS A 227 -24.45 -23.33 -9.92
CA LYS A 227 -24.96 -21.94 -9.98
C LYS A 227 -24.36 -21.11 -8.85
N ASP A 228 -23.88 -19.92 -9.21
CA ASP A 228 -23.31 -18.97 -8.27
C ASP A 228 -24.40 -18.03 -7.72
N TYR A 229 -24.28 -17.72 -6.44
CA TYR A 229 -25.15 -16.78 -5.73
C TYR A 229 -24.28 -15.83 -4.92
N PRO A 230 -24.63 -14.56 -4.84
CA PRO A 230 -23.93 -13.62 -3.99
C PRO A 230 -24.13 -14.02 -2.51
N PHE A 231 -23.04 -13.90 -1.77
CA PHE A 231 -22.99 -14.17 -0.35
C PHE A 231 -22.26 -13.01 0.35
N GLN A 232 -22.86 -12.55 1.43
CA GLN A 232 -22.35 -11.42 2.19
C GLN A 232 -22.25 -11.80 3.66
N PHE A 233 -21.16 -11.38 4.31
CA PHE A 233 -21.12 -11.34 5.76
C PHE A 233 -21.11 -9.88 6.23
N VAL A 234 -21.82 -9.62 7.32
CA VAL A 234 -21.95 -8.30 7.93
C VAL A 234 -21.61 -8.41 9.41
N ILE A 235 -20.63 -7.63 9.83
CA ILE A 235 -20.19 -7.49 11.21
C ILE A 235 -20.51 -6.06 11.63
N ASN A 236 -21.51 -5.88 12.48
CA ASN A 236 -21.99 -4.55 12.85
C ASN A 236 -20.99 -3.78 13.72
N LYS A 237 -20.15 -4.48 14.48
CA LYS A 237 -19.15 -3.85 15.35
C LYS A 237 -17.91 -4.73 15.45
N ALA A 238 -16.78 -4.19 15.04
CA ALA A 238 -15.50 -4.89 15.06
C ALA A 238 -14.37 -3.94 15.47
N LYS A 239 -13.38 -4.49 16.15
CA LYS A 239 -12.17 -3.79 16.56
C LYS A 239 -10.98 -4.38 15.81
N VAL A 240 -10.26 -3.55 15.08
CA VAL A 240 -8.98 -3.92 14.48
C VAL A 240 -7.93 -4.03 15.60
N LEU A 241 -7.18 -5.13 15.62
CA LEU A 241 -6.10 -5.33 16.56
C LEU A 241 -4.83 -4.65 16.05
N SER A 242 -4.07 -4.03 16.95
CA SER A 242 -2.85 -3.29 16.59
C SER A 242 -1.61 -4.19 16.47
N GLU A 243 -1.79 -5.51 16.42
CA GLU A 243 -0.70 -6.46 16.22
C GLU A 243 -0.45 -6.63 14.73
N VAL A 244 0.55 -5.93 14.22
CA VAL A 244 0.92 -5.95 12.80
C VAL A 244 2.39 -6.32 12.67
N THR A 245 2.69 -7.29 11.83
CA THR A 245 4.05 -7.65 11.43
C THR A 245 4.25 -7.26 9.96
N LEU A 246 5.19 -6.38 9.72
CA LEU A 246 5.63 -6.02 8.38
C LEU A 246 6.97 -6.67 8.11
N THR A 247 7.00 -7.69 7.27
CA THR A 247 8.23 -8.39 6.87
C THR A 247 8.71 -7.86 5.52
N MET A 248 9.98 -7.53 5.43
CA MET A 248 10.64 -7.10 4.19
C MET A 248 11.81 -8.05 3.94
N GLU A 249 11.72 -8.87 2.90
CA GLU A 249 12.73 -9.86 2.55
C GLU A 249 13.35 -9.54 1.19
N ALA A 250 14.65 -9.82 1.04
CA ALA A 250 15.36 -9.58 -0.21
C ALA A 250 15.04 -10.62 -1.28
N GLU A 251 14.67 -11.82 -0.86
CA GLU A 251 14.34 -12.97 -1.73
C GLU A 251 13.08 -13.64 -1.17
N GLY A 252 12.18 -14.07 -2.03
CA GLY A 252 10.93 -14.74 -1.64
C GLY A 252 9.71 -14.19 -2.36
N ASP A 253 8.54 -14.67 -1.96
CA ASP A 253 7.25 -14.12 -2.40
C ASP A 253 7.04 -12.72 -1.84
N PRO A 254 6.31 -11.86 -2.56
CA PRO A 254 5.94 -10.54 -2.03
C PRO A 254 5.29 -10.66 -0.64
N SER A 255 5.68 -9.77 0.27
CA SER A 255 5.10 -9.73 1.61
C SER A 255 3.60 -9.50 1.54
N THR A 256 2.86 -10.25 2.35
CA THR A 256 1.43 -10.05 2.57
C THR A 256 1.20 -9.30 3.88
N PHE A 257 0.07 -8.65 3.98
CA PHE A 257 -0.30 -7.84 5.14
C PHE A 257 -1.49 -8.48 5.81
N GLU A 258 -1.31 -8.91 7.04
CA GLU A 258 -2.34 -9.55 7.83
C GLU A 258 -3.00 -8.55 8.78
N MET A 259 -4.31 -8.43 8.70
CA MET A 259 -5.14 -7.64 9.59
C MET A 259 -5.99 -8.58 10.45
N GLN A 260 -5.80 -8.53 11.74
CA GLN A 260 -6.58 -9.28 12.71
C GLN A 260 -7.67 -8.39 13.33
N ILE A 261 -8.89 -8.91 13.36
CA ILE A 261 -10.08 -8.17 13.73
C ILE A 261 -10.89 -9.00 14.71
N ASN A 262 -11.16 -8.43 15.87
CA ASN A 262 -12.03 -9.04 16.87
C ASN A 262 -13.45 -8.51 16.71
N VAL A 263 -14.42 -9.41 16.60
CA VAL A 263 -15.83 -9.09 16.43
C VAL A 263 -16.47 -8.83 17.79
N LEU A 264 -17.05 -7.67 17.94
CA LEU A 264 -17.72 -7.25 19.16
C LEU A 264 -19.23 -7.42 19.01
N ARG A 265 -19.90 -7.59 20.15
CA ARG A 265 -21.36 -7.56 20.23
C ARG A 265 -21.84 -6.14 19.95
N ASP A 266 -22.85 -5.99 19.10
CA ASP A 266 -23.56 -4.72 18.89
C ASP A 266 -24.64 -4.49 19.96
N GLU A 267 -25.35 -3.38 19.87
CA GLU A 267 -26.44 -3.01 20.80
C GLU A 267 -27.62 -3.96 20.72
N SER A 268 -27.86 -4.59 19.56
CA SER A 268 -28.93 -5.57 19.37
C SER A 268 -28.58 -6.95 19.93
N GLY A 269 -27.34 -7.18 20.33
CA GLY A 269 -26.84 -8.44 20.81
C GLY A 269 -26.28 -9.35 19.73
N GLU A 270 -26.18 -8.87 18.51
CA GLU A 270 -25.67 -9.62 17.37
C GLU A 270 -24.15 -9.40 17.24
N MET A 271 -23.45 -10.39 16.68
CA MET A 271 -22.02 -10.31 16.39
C MET A 271 -21.79 -10.28 14.89
N MET A 272 -22.40 -11.17 14.14
CA MET A 272 -22.21 -11.30 12.70
C MET A 272 -23.47 -11.85 12.04
N LYS A 273 -23.72 -11.40 10.82
CA LYS A 273 -24.78 -11.92 9.93
C LYS A 273 -24.14 -12.52 8.69
N MET A 274 -24.70 -13.63 8.22
CA MET A 274 -24.40 -14.21 6.93
C MET A 274 -25.64 -14.13 6.06
N ILE A 275 -25.53 -13.53 4.89
CA ILE A 275 -26.64 -13.20 4.02
C ILE A 275 -26.40 -13.84 2.66
N ARG A 276 -27.36 -14.68 2.23
CA ARG A 276 -27.47 -15.10 0.84
C ARG A 276 -28.62 -14.31 0.21
N TYR A 277 -28.37 -13.66 -0.91
CA TYR A 277 -29.42 -12.97 -1.64
C TYR A 277 -29.41 -13.37 -3.11
N ALA A 278 -30.50 -13.09 -3.81
CA ALA A 278 -30.60 -13.32 -5.24
C ALA A 278 -30.42 -12.00 -5.96
N GLU A 279 -29.51 -11.97 -6.95
CA GLU A 279 -29.44 -10.84 -7.85
C GLU A 279 -30.68 -10.78 -8.75
N PRO A 280 -31.16 -9.59 -9.11
CA PRO A 280 -32.19 -9.46 -10.14
C PRO A 280 -31.68 -10.03 -11.47
N GLU A 281 -32.57 -10.72 -12.21
CA GLU A 281 -32.23 -11.49 -13.42
C GLU A 281 -31.69 -10.68 -14.62
N THR A 282 -31.53 -9.40 -14.51
CA THR A 282 -30.92 -8.55 -15.56
C THR A 282 -29.40 -8.67 -15.52
N LYS A 283 -28.88 -9.76 -16.04
CA LYS A 283 -27.44 -9.97 -16.16
C LYS A 283 -26.87 -9.25 -17.38
N LYS A 284 -25.94 -8.33 -17.14
CA LYS A 284 -24.74 -8.29 -17.97
C LYS A 284 -23.86 -9.46 -17.50
N ASP A 285 -23.43 -10.29 -18.42
CA ASP A 285 -22.43 -11.34 -18.12
C ASP A 285 -21.17 -10.65 -17.59
N TRP A 286 -21.05 -10.58 -16.26
CA TRP A 286 -19.80 -10.12 -15.65
C TRP A 286 -18.80 -11.27 -15.75
N LYS A 287 -17.79 -11.10 -16.58
CA LYS A 287 -16.62 -11.98 -16.61
C LYS A 287 -15.56 -11.34 -15.73
N ALA A 288 -15.04 -12.08 -14.78
CA ALA A 288 -13.83 -11.70 -14.07
C ALA A 288 -12.73 -11.47 -15.11
N GLY A 289 -12.33 -10.22 -15.29
CA GLY A 289 -11.32 -9.85 -16.30
C GLY A 289 -11.79 -8.88 -17.38
N ASP A 290 -13.06 -8.46 -17.40
CA ASP A 290 -13.54 -7.39 -18.31
C ASP A 290 -13.11 -5.96 -17.86
N ASN A 291 -12.06 -5.84 -17.06
CA ASN A 291 -11.20 -4.68 -17.16
C ASN A 291 -10.38 -4.90 -18.44
N GLU A 292 -10.98 -4.64 -19.60
CA GLU A 292 -10.20 -4.32 -20.77
C GLU A 292 -9.37 -3.07 -20.42
N VAL A 293 -8.17 -3.30 -19.90
CA VAL A 293 -7.04 -2.45 -20.26
C VAL A 293 -7.05 -2.54 -21.78
N GLU A 294 -7.51 -1.48 -22.48
CA GLU A 294 -7.31 -1.35 -23.91
C GLU A 294 -5.83 -1.63 -24.12
N ASP A 295 -5.55 -2.84 -24.60
CA ASP A 295 -4.21 -3.23 -25.04
C ASP A 295 -3.81 -2.12 -26.01
N PRO A 296 -2.73 -1.37 -25.77
CA PRO A 296 -2.35 -0.30 -26.68
C PRO A 296 -2.23 -0.95 -28.02
N THR A 297 -3.10 -0.54 -28.96
CA THR A 297 -3.09 -0.98 -30.34
C THR A 297 -1.64 -1.13 -30.77
N PRO A 298 -1.20 -2.31 -31.25
CA PRO A 298 0.16 -2.45 -31.73
C PRO A 298 0.37 -1.34 -32.76
N VAL A 299 1.27 -0.42 -32.48
CA VAL A 299 1.72 0.57 -33.45
C VAL A 299 2.35 -0.28 -34.55
N GLU A 300 1.65 -0.38 -35.69
CA GLU A 300 2.23 -0.97 -36.89
C GLU A 300 3.59 -0.29 -37.12
N PRO A 301 4.68 -1.04 -37.28
CA PRO A 301 5.96 -0.42 -37.52
C PRO A 301 5.83 0.43 -38.80
N GLU A 302 6.11 1.74 -38.64
CA GLU A 302 6.18 2.65 -39.78
C GLU A 302 7.11 2.00 -40.83
N VAL A 303 6.53 1.68 -41.97
CA VAL A 303 7.30 1.21 -43.13
C VAL A 303 8.25 2.34 -43.50
N PRO A 304 9.57 2.12 -43.57
CA PRO A 304 10.49 3.14 -43.99
C PRO A 304 10.07 3.67 -45.35
N VAL A 305 9.77 4.96 -45.44
CA VAL A 305 9.55 5.61 -46.72
C VAL A 305 10.88 5.55 -47.47
N GLU A 306 10.92 4.80 -48.58
CA GLU A 306 12.04 4.84 -49.48
C GLU A 306 12.24 6.29 -49.94
N PRO A 307 13.48 6.80 -49.97
CA PRO A 307 13.75 8.13 -50.48
C PRO A 307 13.31 8.21 -51.96
N GLU A 308 12.47 9.18 -52.27
CA GLU A 308 12.13 9.50 -53.66
C GLU A 308 13.43 9.77 -54.42
N ASP A 309 13.62 9.07 -55.55
CA ASP A 309 14.73 9.23 -56.44
C ASP A 309 14.78 10.72 -56.84
N GLU A 310 15.89 11.39 -56.52
CA GLU A 310 16.23 12.72 -57.04
C GLU A 310 16.36 12.58 -58.57
N GLU A 311 15.41 13.18 -59.30
CA GLU A 311 15.55 13.30 -60.78
C GLU A 311 16.86 14.05 -61.09
N GLU A 312 17.75 13.39 -61.83
CA GLU A 312 18.94 14.03 -62.37
C GLU A 312 18.54 15.20 -63.30
N PRO A 313 19.16 16.35 -63.21
CA PRO A 313 18.90 17.48 -64.11
C PRO A 313 19.33 17.12 -65.51
N VAL A 314 18.36 17.14 -66.43
CA VAL A 314 18.58 17.03 -67.87
C VAL A 314 19.50 18.15 -68.33
N ALA A 315 20.67 17.80 -68.86
CA ALA A 315 21.58 18.71 -69.48
C ALA A 315 20.95 19.31 -70.76
N GLU A 316 20.74 20.59 -70.77
CA GLU A 316 20.42 21.34 -72.00
C GLU A 316 21.66 21.41 -72.85
N ASP A 317 21.59 20.74 -74.00
CA ASP A 317 22.55 20.91 -75.10
C ASP A 317 22.37 22.31 -75.74
N GLU A 318 23.33 23.18 -75.44
CA GLU A 318 23.58 24.34 -76.33
C GLU A 318 24.40 23.86 -77.48
N ASP A 319 23.76 23.77 -78.60
CA ASP A 319 24.48 23.73 -79.89
C ASP A 319 23.89 24.75 -80.87
N LEU A 320 24.77 25.63 -81.28
CA LEU A 320 24.91 26.20 -82.61
C LEU A 320 24.05 27.42 -83.01
N ILE A 321 24.56 28.56 -83.07
CA ILE A 321 25.23 29.28 -84.18
C ILE A 321 25.43 30.74 -83.75
#